data_5e6ec9ad47e2097b10285e41feb5a976
#
_entry.id   5e6ec9ad47e2097b10285e41feb5a976
#
_cell.length_a   1.000
_cell.length_b   1.000
_cell.length_c   1.000
_cell.angle_alpha   90.00
_cell.angle_beta   90.00
_cell.angle_gamma   90.00
#
_symmetry.space_group_name_H-M   'P 1'
#
loop_
_entity.id
_entity.type
_entity.pdbx_description
1 polymer ?
#
loop_
_entity_poly.entity_id
_entity_poly.type
_entity_poly.pdbx_seq_one_letter_code
_entity_poly.pdbx_strand_id
1 'polypeptide(L)'
;MRIHTQNIRIGDSFVKEVEIFTDGACQGNPGPGGWGAILRYQQTEKEISGGDANTTNNRMELSAVIEAFKRLKEPCDVTLYSDSQYVCNGISKGWAKSWKKNGWRKSDKSPALNPELWDELLTLIEPHHLTVVWVKGHAGHPENERCDQLAVAAAEKMKNSSSH
;
A
#
# COMPACT_ATOMS: atom_id res chain seq x y z
N MET A 1 14.10 -15.28 -12.46
CA MET A 1 12.87 -15.93 -11.98
C MET A 1 12.90 -16.13 -10.49
N ARG A 2 11.83 -15.82 -9.88
CA ARG A 2 11.71 -16.12 -8.46
C ARG A 2 11.21 -17.51 -8.25
N ILE A 3 11.88 -18.22 -7.39
CA ILE A 3 11.42 -19.53 -6.95
C ILE A 3 10.97 -19.46 -5.51
N HIS A 4 10.59 -18.31 -5.09
CA HIS A 4 10.49 -18.02 -3.69
C HIS A 4 9.11 -18.08 -3.17
N THR A 5 8.51 -19.17 -3.39
CA THR A 5 7.33 -19.51 -2.66
C THR A 5 7.67 -20.17 -1.33
N GLN A 6 8.96 -20.24 -1.05
CA GLN A 6 9.45 -20.89 0.15
C GLN A 6 9.58 -19.89 1.29
N ASN A 7 9.64 -20.38 2.49
CA ASN A 7 9.91 -19.56 3.67
C ASN A 7 11.40 -19.20 3.72
N ILE A 8 11.68 -17.98 4.13
CA ILE A 8 13.02 -17.53 4.40
C ILE A 8 13.36 -17.82 5.84
N ARG A 9 14.58 -18.31 6.07
CA ARG A 9 15.03 -18.55 7.42
C ARG A 9 15.71 -17.32 7.98
N ILE A 10 15.21 -16.84 9.11
CA ILE A 10 15.81 -15.74 9.85
C ILE A 10 16.06 -16.24 11.26
N GLY A 11 17.33 -16.32 11.66
CA GLY A 11 17.69 -16.94 12.93
C GLY A 11 17.25 -18.39 12.94
N ASP A 12 16.47 -18.77 13.93
CA ASP A 12 15.92 -20.11 14.06
C ASP A 12 14.47 -20.23 13.55
N SER A 13 13.97 -19.17 12.91
CA SER A 13 12.59 -19.11 12.44
C SER A 13 12.52 -19.03 10.93
N PHE A 14 11.46 -19.59 10.35
CA PHE A 14 11.14 -19.39 8.94
C PHE A 14 10.14 -18.28 8.81
N VAL A 15 10.31 -17.45 7.77
CA VAL A 15 9.45 -16.30 7.48
C VAL A 15 8.87 -16.48 6.09
N LYS A 16 7.58 -16.28 5.96
CA LYS A 16 6.90 -16.37 4.66
C LYS A 16 7.30 -15.22 3.76
N GLU A 17 7.56 -15.53 2.49
CA GLU A 17 7.75 -14.51 1.47
C GLU A 17 6.41 -14.19 0.85
N VAL A 18 6.02 -12.92 0.92
CA VAL A 18 4.75 -12.44 0.40
C VAL A 18 5.02 -11.29 -0.56
N GLU A 19 4.34 -11.31 -1.70
CA GLU A 19 4.33 -10.17 -2.61
C GLU A 19 3.01 -9.43 -2.44
N ILE A 20 3.10 -8.10 -2.36
CA ILE A 20 1.93 -7.24 -2.26
C ILE A 20 1.99 -6.23 -3.39
N PHE A 21 0.89 -6.12 -4.13
CA PHE A 21 0.72 -5.17 -5.21
C PHE A 21 -0.43 -4.25 -4.83
N THR A 22 -0.26 -2.95 -5.02
CA THR A 22 -1.26 -1.98 -4.57
C THR A 22 -1.46 -0.87 -5.59
N ASP A 23 -2.66 -0.28 -5.57
CA ASP A 23 -2.94 0.93 -6.32
C ASP A 23 -4.09 1.70 -5.66
N GLY A 24 -4.15 2.98 -5.95
CA GLY A 24 -5.22 3.86 -5.50
C GLY A 24 -5.70 4.74 -6.63
N ALA A 25 -6.96 5.11 -6.59
CA ALA A 25 -7.57 5.97 -7.59
C ALA A 25 -8.54 6.93 -6.91
N CYS A 26 -8.68 8.13 -7.47
CA CYS A 26 -9.61 9.12 -6.93
C CYS A 26 -10.20 9.91 -8.08
N GLN A 27 -11.52 10.07 -8.06
CA GLN A 27 -12.24 10.87 -9.04
C GLN A 27 -12.40 12.29 -8.50
N GLY A 28 -11.51 13.17 -8.94
CA GLY A 28 -11.33 14.47 -8.30
C GLY A 28 -10.35 14.30 -7.14
N ASN A 29 -9.86 15.37 -6.58
CA ASN A 29 -8.86 15.31 -5.53
C ASN A 29 -9.03 16.53 -4.61
N PRO A 30 -9.98 16.49 -3.66
CA PRO A 30 -10.70 15.32 -3.13
C PRO A 30 -11.91 14.91 -3.96
N GLY A 31 -12.36 13.68 -3.71
CA GLY A 31 -13.56 13.12 -4.35
C GLY A 31 -13.71 11.65 -3.99
N PRO A 32 -14.63 10.94 -4.67
CA PRO A 32 -14.78 9.51 -4.46
C PRO A 32 -13.52 8.78 -4.88
N GLY A 33 -13.04 7.90 -4.04
CA GLY A 33 -11.82 7.16 -4.32
C GLY A 33 -11.94 5.69 -3.98
N GLY A 34 -11.00 4.92 -4.52
CA GLY A 34 -10.91 3.50 -4.26
C GLY A 34 -9.47 3.04 -4.21
N TRP A 35 -9.28 1.87 -3.65
CA TRP A 35 -7.98 1.23 -3.58
C TRP A 35 -8.13 -0.24 -3.92
N GLY A 36 -7.05 -0.83 -4.41
CA GLY A 36 -6.99 -2.24 -4.71
C GLY A 36 -5.66 -2.82 -4.33
N ALA A 37 -5.65 -4.07 -3.93
CA ALA A 37 -4.42 -4.76 -3.58
C ALA A 37 -4.53 -6.24 -3.91
N ILE A 38 -3.38 -6.83 -4.23
CA ILE A 38 -3.22 -8.27 -4.43
C ILE A 38 -2.15 -8.73 -3.47
N LEU A 39 -2.46 -9.76 -2.69
CA LEU A 39 -1.48 -10.43 -1.84
C LEU A 39 -1.21 -11.80 -2.45
N ARG A 40 0.07 -12.11 -2.66
CA ARG A 40 0.48 -13.40 -3.24
C ARG A 40 1.41 -14.11 -2.27
N TYR A 41 1.03 -15.32 -1.91
CA TYR A 41 1.88 -16.22 -1.15
C TYR A 41 1.91 -17.56 -1.87
N GLN A 42 3.10 -17.97 -2.29
CA GLN A 42 3.27 -19.16 -3.12
C GLN A 42 2.43 -18.99 -4.41
N GLN A 43 1.50 -19.89 -4.67
CA GLN A 43 0.64 -19.83 -5.85
C GLN A 43 -0.77 -19.32 -5.53
N THR A 44 -0.97 -18.87 -4.29
CA THR A 44 -2.26 -18.35 -3.86
C THR A 44 -2.26 -16.83 -3.94
N GLU A 45 -3.27 -16.28 -4.60
CA GLU A 45 -3.47 -14.84 -4.66
C GLU A 45 -4.80 -14.46 -4.05
N LYS A 46 -4.80 -13.33 -3.35
CA LYS A 46 -6.02 -12.78 -2.80
C LYS A 46 -6.14 -11.33 -3.24
N GLU A 47 -7.27 -10.99 -3.84
CA GLU A 47 -7.60 -9.61 -4.21
C GLU A 47 -8.46 -8.98 -3.14
N ILE A 48 -8.16 -7.75 -2.77
CA ILE A 48 -8.96 -6.95 -1.87
C ILE A 48 -9.13 -5.56 -2.44
N SER A 49 -10.23 -4.90 -2.09
CA SER A 49 -10.48 -3.53 -2.53
C SER A 49 -11.42 -2.83 -1.57
N GLY A 50 -11.46 -1.53 -1.66
CA GLY A 50 -12.38 -0.71 -0.87
C GLY A 50 -12.35 0.71 -1.37
N GLY A 51 -13.13 1.58 -0.73
CA GLY A 51 -13.21 2.96 -1.16
C GLY A 51 -13.69 3.89 -0.07
N ASP A 52 -13.72 5.17 -0.45
CA ASP A 52 -14.18 6.23 0.42
C ASP A 52 -14.90 7.26 -0.45
N ALA A 53 -16.00 7.80 0.05
CA ALA A 53 -16.82 8.75 -0.72
C ALA A 53 -16.12 10.10 -0.91
N ASN A 54 -15.20 10.46 -0.01
CA ASN A 54 -14.51 11.74 -0.08
C ASN A 54 -13.07 11.58 0.42
N THR A 55 -12.13 11.47 -0.52
CA THR A 55 -10.75 11.17 -0.19
C THR A 55 -9.81 11.77 -1.23
N THR A 56 -8.54 11.41 -1.17
CA THR A 56 -7.52 11.85 -2.13
C THR A 56 -6.78 10.64 -2.69
N ASN A 57 -6.10 10.85 -3.80
CA ASN A 57 -5.31 9.78 -4.40
C ASN A 57 -4.27 9.22 -3.42
N ASN A 58 -3.54 10.10 -2.74
CA ASN A 58 -2.50 9.65 -1.79
C ASN A 58 -3.08 8.86 -0.62
N ARG A 59 -4.27 9.24 -0.14
CA ARG A 59 -4.93 8.48 0.92
C ARG A 59 -5.33 7.10 0.45
N MET A 60 -5.78 6.97 -0.79
CA MET A 60 -6.15 5.67 -1.35
C MET A 60 -4.92 4.80 -1.58
N GLU A 61 -3.81 5.39 -2.02
CA GLU A 61 -2.55 4.66 -2.16
C GLU A 61 -2.09 4.10 -0.79
N LEU A 62 -2.14 4.92 0.24
CA LEU A 62 -1.80 4.48 1.60
C LEU A 62 -2.78 3.41 2.10
N SER A 63 -4.07 3.60 1.85
CA SER A 63 -5.10 2.67 2.31
C SER A 63 -4.92 1.28 1.72
N ALA A 64 -4.52 1.19 0.44
CA ALA A 64 -4.25 -0.10 -0.19
C ALA A 64 -3.15 -0.85 0.55
N VAL A 65 -2.07 -0.18 0.90
CA VAL A 65 -0.95 -0.81 1.61
C VAL A 65 -1.36 -1.19 3.03
N ILE A 66 -2.04 -0.29 3.73
CA ILE A 66 -2.52 -0.54 5.09
C ILE A 66 -3.41 -1.78 5.13
N GLU A 67 -4.40 -1.83 4.25
CA GLU A 67 -5.36 -2.93 4.24
C GLU A 67 -4.70 -4.25 3.86
N ALA A 68 -3.72 -4.22 2.96
CA ALA A 68 -2.97 -5.42 2.62
C ALA A 68 -2.18 -5.94 3.82
N PHE A 69 -1.47 -5.06 4.53
CA PHE A 69 -0.68 -5.47 5.69
C PHE A 69 -1.56 -5.98 6.84
N LYS A 70 -2.78 -5.48 6.96
CA LYS A 70 -3.73 -5.99 7.97
C LYS A 70 -4.08 -7.46 7.75
N ARG A 71 -3.91 -7.98 6.53
CA ARG A 71 -4.18 -9.39 6.22
C ARG A 71 -3.04 -10.33 6.62
N LEU A 72 -1.87 -9.78 6.95
CA LEU A 72 -0.72 -10.59 7.36
C LEU A 72 -0.88 -10.96 8.83
N LYS A 73 -0.84 -12.27 9.11
CA LYS A 73 -1.11 -12.79 10.46
C LYS A 73 0.14 -13.05 11.27
N GLU A 74 1.30 -12.95 10.62
CA GLU A 74 2.59 -13.27 11.24
C GLU A 74 3.67 -12.47 10.54
N PRO A 75 4.86 -12.32 11.16
CA PRO A 75 5.95 -11.62 10.48
C PRO A 75 6.28 -12.28 9.15
N CYS A 76 6.44 -11.46 8.11
CA CYS A 76 6.69 -11.91 6.74
C CYS A 76 7.85 -11.12 6.14
N ASP A 77 8.45 -11.71 5.10
CA ASP A 77 9.33 -10.98 4.21
C ASP A 77 8.49 -10.51 3.04
N VAL A 78 8.22 -9.21 2.99
CA VAL A 78 7.27 -8.62 2.06
C VAL A 78 8.00 -7.83 0.99
N THR A 79 7.63 -8.07 -0.27
CA THR A 79 8.00 -7.18 -1.38
C THR A 79 6.75 -6.44 -1.79
N LEU A 80 6.78 -5.12 -1.67
CA LEU A 80 5.67 -4.25 -2.01
C LEU A 80 5.94 -3.58 -3.36
N TYR A 81 5.00 -3.74 -4.29
CA TYR A 81 5.05 -3.14 -5.62
C TYR A 81 3.99 -2.06 -5.70
N SER A 82 4.41 -0.83 -5.94
CA SER A 82 3.50 0.32 -6.04
C SER A 82 4.02 1.30 -7.06
N ASP A 83 3.12 1.98 -7.76
CA ASP A 83 3.49 3.06 -8.67
C ASP A 83 3.46 4.44 -7.99
N SER A 84 3.10 4.50 -6.73
CA SER A 84 3.04 5.74 -5.97
C SER A 84 4.42 6.12 -5.44
N GLN A 85 5.03 7.16 -6.01
CA GLN A 85 6.28 7.68 -5.47
C GLN A 85 6.12 8.19 -4.05
N TYR A 86 4.98 8.76 -3.74
CA TYR A 86 4.67 9.25 -2.40
C TYR A 86 4.78 8.13 -1.36
N VAL A 87 4.15 6.99 -1.62
CA VAL A 87 4.20 5.85 -0.71
C VAL A 87 5.60 5.23 -0.71
N CYS A 88 6.16 4.97 -1.88
CA CYS A 88 7.46 4.30 -1.99
C CYS A 88 8.56 5.12 -1.30
N ASN A 89 8.61 6.41 -1.56
CA ASN A 89 9.63 7.28 -0.98
C ASN A 89 9.39 7.52 0.51
N GLY A 90 8.14 7.66 0.91
CA GLY A 90 7.80 7.83 2.32
C GLY A 90 8.29 6.67 3.17
N ILE A 91 8.29 5.46 2.62
CA ILE A 91 8.81 4.28 3.31
C ILE A 91 10.33 4.15 3.09
N SER A 92 10.77 4.08 1.83
CA SER A 92 12.14 3.71 1.49
C SER A 92 13.18 4.75 1.89
N LYS A 93 12.82 6.01 1.80
CA LYS A 93 13.72 7.10 2.17
C LYS A 93 13.57 7.51 3.63
N GLY A 94 12.71 6.82 4.37
CA GLY A 94 12.51 7.10 5.78
C GLY A 94 11.79 8.40 6.08
N TRP A 95 11.12 9.00 5.09
CA TRP A 95 10.45 10.29 5.28
C TRP A 95 9.36 10.20 6.34
N ALA A 96 8.53 9.15 6.29
CA ALA A 96 7.43 9.02 7.23
C ALA A 96 7.93 8.85 8.67
N LYS A 97 8.98 8.04 8.86
CA LYS A 97 9.59 7.88 10.19
C LYS A 97 10.16 9.20 10.70
N SER A 98 10.78 9.96 9.82
CA SER A 98 11.32 11.28 10.17
C SER A 98 10.21 12.25 10.55
N TRP A 99 9.12 12.27 9.79
CA TRP A 99 7.97 13.13 10.11
C TRP A 99 7.39 12.77 11.48
N LYS A 100 7.23 11.48 11.75
CA LYS A 100 6.71 11.03 13.04
C LYS A 100 7.61 11.47 14.18
N LYS A 101 8.93 11.32 14.02
CA LYS A 101 9.91 11.73 15.03
C LYS A 101 9.84 13.23 15.30
N ASN A 102 9.49 14.03 14.30
CA ASN A 102 9.44 15.48 14.37
C ASN A 102 8.01 16.00 14.58
N GLY A 103 7.13 15.22 15.17
CA GLY A 103 5.77 15.64 15.49
C GLY A 103 4.90 15.82 14.25
N TRP A 104 5.13 15.01 13.22
CA TRP A 104 4.40 15.04 11.96
C TRP A 104 4.59 16.35 11.21
N ARG A 105 5.85 16.81 11.21
CA ARG A 105 6.26 18.00 10.46
C ARG A 105 7.39 17.64 9.51
N LYS A 106 7.35 18.29 8.35
CA LYS A 106 8.40 18.17 7.33
C LYS A 106 9.62 19.00 7.73
N SER A 107 10.70 18.88 6.98
CA SER A 107 11.94 19.60 7.26
C SER A 107 11.76 21.11 7.24
N ASP A 108 10.82 21.63 6.44
CA ASP A 108 10.49 23.05 6.40
C ASP A 108 9.49 23.47 7.48
N LYS A 109 9.20 22.58 8.43
CA LYS A 109 8.27 22.74 9.55
C LYS A 109 6.80 22.80 9.16
N SER A 110 6.47 22.63 7.89
CA SER A 110 5.07 22.49 7.48
C SER A 110 4.50 21.14 7.93
N PRO A 111 3.18 21.03 8.14
CA PRO A 111 2.58 19.76 8.54
C PRO A 111 2.77 18.68 7.47
N ALA A 112 3.13 17.47 7.88
CA ALA A 112 3.08 16.32 7.00
C ALA A 112 1.62 15.94 6.78
N LEU A 113 1.29 15.52 5.56
CA LEU A 113 -0.07 15.12 5.22
C LEU A 113 -0.33 13.67 5.64
N ASN A 114 -1.58 13.38 5.94
CA ASN A 114 -2.06 12.02 6.23
C ASN A 114 -1.33 11.36 7.41
N PRO A 115 -1.10 12.10 8.52
CA PRO A 115 -0.31 11.54 9.61
C PRO A 115 -0.95 10.30 10.24
N GLU A 116 -2.27 10.25 10.33
CA GLU A 116 -2.94 9.09 10.93
C GLU A 116 -2.75 7.82 10.08
N LEU A 117 -2.76 7.96 8.76
CA LEU A 117 -2.54 6.82 7.88
C LEU A 117 -1.08 6.37 7.90
N TRP A 118 -0.16 7.32 7.88
CA TRP A 118 1.27 6.99 7.97
C TRP A 118 1.61 6.31 9.29
N ASP A 119 1.02 6.79 10.39
CA ASP A 119 1.26 6.20 11.69
C ASP A 119 0.77 4.76 11.76
N GLU A 120 -0.42 4.51 11.25
CA GLU A 120 -0.97 3.16 11.15
C GLU A 120 -0.08 2.27 10.30
N LEU A 121 0.35 2.76 9.15
CA LEU A 121 1.19 1.98 8.24
C LEU A 121 2.54 1.65 8.87
N LEU A 122 3.19 2.62 9.49
CA LEU A 122 4.49 2.37 10.14
C LEU A 122 4.38 1.31 11.22
N THR A 123 3.29 1.32 11.98
CA THR A 123 3.03 0.30 12.99
C THR A 123 2.85 -1.07 12.36
N LEU A 124 2.10 -1.14 11.26
CA LEU A 124 1.80 -2.40 10.60
C LEU A 124 3.02 -3.03 9.94
N ILE A 125 3.93 -2.23 9.41
CA ILE A 125 5.10 -2.77 8.70
C ILE A 125 6.24 -3.17 9.65
N GLU A 126 6.22 -2.71 10.89
CA GLU A 126 7.33 -2.89 11.81
C GLU A 126 7.74 -4.36 12.03
N PRO A 127 6.81 -5.32 12.23
CA PRO A 127 7.21 -6.70 12.45
C PRO A 127 7.74 -7.43 11.21
N HIS A 128 7.67 -6.79 10.05
CA HIS A 128 8.01 -7.43 8.78
C HIS A 128 9.33 -6.93 8.24
N HIS A 129 9.96 -7.75 7.39
CA HIS A 129 11.04 -7.28 6.55
C HIS A 129 10.43 -6.81 5.24
N LEU A 130 10.64 -5.54 4.89
CA LEU A 130 9.96 -4.92 3.77
C LEU A 130 10.96 -4.44 2.72
N THR A 131 10.74 -4.87 1.48
CA THR A 131 11.41 -4.34 0.30
C THR A 131 10.36 -3.62 -0.53
N VAL A 132 10.65 -2.39 -0.91
CA VAL A 132 9.72 -1.58 -1.72
C VAL A 132 10.25 -1.51 -3.15
N VAL A 133 9.39 -1.80 -4.12
CA VAL A 133 9.71 -1.71 -5.55
C VAL A 133 8.76 -0.69 -6.17
N TRP A 134 9.33 0.37 -6.70
CA TRP A 134 8.54 1.36 -7.44
C TRP A 134 8.32 0.86 -8.87
N VAL A 135 7.06 0.78 -9.27
CA VAL A 135 6.64 0.32 -10.59
C VAL A 135 6.24 1.54 -11.41
N LYS A 136 7.07 1.90 -12.38
CA LYS A 136 6.81 3.10 -13.17
C LYS A 136 5.70 2.82 -14.17
N GLY A 137 4.55 3.47 -13.96
CA GLY A 137 3.49 3.52 -14.97
C GLY A 137 2.77 2.21 -15.27
N HIS A 138 2.83 1.21 -14.41
CA HIS A 138 2.18 -0.10 -14.57
C HIS A 138 2.69 -0.94 -15.74
N ALA A 139 3.58 -0.42 -16.57
CA ALA A 139 4.03 -1.10 -17.78
C ALA A 139 4.67 -2.45 -17.46
N GLY A 140 4.14 -3.52 -18.04
CA GLY A 140 4.68 -4.86 -17.83
C GLY A 140 4.37 -5.48 -16.48
N HIS A 141 3.42 -4.91 -15.74
CA HIS A 141 3.04 -5.41 -14.42
C HIS A 141 1.55 -5.71 -14.38
N PRO A 142 1.12 -6.91 -14.82
CA PRO A 142 -0.30 -7.25 -14.83
C PRO A 142 -0.96 -7.17 -13.47
N GLU A 143 -0.24 -7.49 -12.41
CA GLU A 143 -0.80 -7.40 -11.05
C GLU A 143 -1.12 -5.96 -10.67
N ASN A 144 -0.24 -5.01 -11.01
CA ASN A 144 -0.50 -3.60 -10.71
C ASN A 144 -1.61 -3.04 -11.61
N GLU A 145 -1.72 -3.51 -12.85
CA GLU A 145 -2.85 -3.17 -13.71
C GLU A 145 -4.16 -3.70 -13.13
N ARG A 146 -4.15 -4.90 -12.58
CA ARG A 146 -5.32 -5.45 -11.90
C ARG A 146 -5.70 -4.63 -10.69
N CYS A 147 -4.72 -4.19 -9.91
CA CYS A 147 -4.96 -3.32 -8.75
C CYS A 147 -5.58 -1.99 -9.18
N ASP A 148 -5.14 -1.43 -10.30
CA ASP A 148 -5.76 -0.23 -10.86
C ASP A 148 -7.24 -0.46 -11.19
N GLN A 149 -7.57 -1.58 -11.84
CA GLN A 149 -8.95 -1.92 -12.14
C GLN A 149 -9.79 -2.03 -10.87
N LEU A 150 -9.26 -2.67 -9.84
CA LEU A 150 -9.94 -2.81 -8.55
C LEU A 150 -10.17 -1.44 -7.91
N ALA A 151 -9.17 -0.59 -7.95
CA ALA A 151 -9.25 0.75 -7.36
C ALA A 151 -10.28 1.62 -8.09
N VAL A 152 -10.26 1.61 -9.42
CA VAL A 152 -11.19 2.39 -10.23
C VAL A 152 -12.62 1.89 -10.01
N ALA A 153 -12.83 0.58 -9.99
CA ALA A 153 -14.17 0.02 -9.74
C ALA A 153 -14.69 0.40 -8.36
N ALA A 154 -13.82 0.38 -7.35
CA ALA A 154 -14.21 0.78 -6.00
C ALA A 154 -14.56 2.27 -5.93
N ALA A 155 -13.80 3.13 -6.62
CA ALA A 155 -14.09 4.56 -6.70
C ALA A 155 -15.43 4.82 -7.36
N GLU A 156 -15.74 4.08 -8.45
CA GLU A 156 -17.03 4.19 -9.12
C GLU A 156 -18.19 3.82 -8.19
N LYS A 157 -18.02 2.77 -7.39
CA LYS A 157 -19.03 2.39 -6.41
C LYS A 157 -19.29 3.51 -5.42
N MET A 158 -18.24 4.17 -4.95
CA MET A 158 -18.36 5.28 -4.00
C MET A 158 -19.06 6.47 -4.62
N LYS A 159 -18.75 6.78 -5.87
CA LYS A 159 -19.41 7.84 -6.64
C LYS A 159 -20.89 7.56 -6.77
N ASN A 160 -21.27 6.36 -7.16
CA ASN A 160 -22.67 5.99 -7.36
C ASN A 160 -23.45 5.99 -6.04
N SER A 161 -22.81 5.55 -4.95
CA SER A 161 -23.44 5.56 -3.63
C SER A 161 -23.68 6.96 -3.10
N SER A 162 -22.79 7.91 -3.40
CA SER A 162 -22.88 9.27 -2.88
C SER A 162 -23.75 10.19 -3.74
N SER A 163 -24.26 9.70 -4.87
CA SER A 163 -25.08 10.50 -5.77
C SER A 163 -26.59 10.47 -5.42
N HIS A 164 -26.95 9.92 -4.29
CA HIS A 164 -28.33 9.86 -3.84
C HIS A 164 -28.69 10.97 -2.90
#